data_537d3858f346ef7ec53aa7757ecfa96d
#
_entry.id   537d3858f346ef7ec53aa7757ecfa96d
#
_cell.length_a   1.000
_cell.length_b   1.000
_cell.length_c   1.000
_cell.angle_alpha   90.00
_cell.angle_beta   90.00
_cell.angle_gamma   90.00
#
_symmetry.space_group_name_H-M   'P 1'
#
loop_
_entity.id
_entity.type
_entity.pdbx_description
1 polymer ?
#
loop_
_entity_poly.entity_id
_entity_poly.type
_entity_poly.pdbx_seq_one_letter_code
_entity_poly.pdbx_strand_id
1 'polypeptide(L)'
;MLVLIFVFESAVSTRAAATHSGGRLIVVRSPTFGWNIALNVKIDGRTVANVVQGRRYDHFLPVGRHVLTVTAVPNSYYSEPTSTVLNIRPGQTYVFTGSWDGSNRVVLTPSALPPGQRY
;
A
#
# COMPACT_ATOMS: atom_id res chain seq x y z
N MET A 1 3.18 15.18 42.38
CA MET A 1 4.04 14.03 42.44
C MET A 1 3.43 12.83 41.82
N LEU A 2 2.35 12.40 42.36
CA LEU A 2 1.68 11.21 41.87
C LEU A 2 1.23 11.36 40.42
N VAL A 3 0.92 12.56 40.04
CA VAL A 3 0.44 12.81 38.68
C VAL A 3 1.44 12.45 37.63
N LEU A 4 2.70 12.65 37.92
CA LEU A 4 3.76 12.31 36.99
C LEU A 4 3.81 10.85 36.69
N ILE A 5 3.57 10.02 37.68
CA ILE A 5 3.60 8.58 37.51
C ILE A 5 2.48 8.13 36.59
N PHE A 6 1.33 8.72 36.73
CA PHE A 6 0.21 8.42 35.87
C PHE A 6 0.51 8.67 34.42
N VAL A 7 1.04 9.83 34.13
CA VAL A 7 1.34 10.21 32.77
C VAL A 7 2.32 9.21 32.14
N PHE A 8 3.25 8.76 32.95
CA PHE A 8 4.25 7.85 32.50
C PHE A 8 3.66 6.52 32.08
N GLU A 9 2.79 5.98 32.89
CA GLU A 9 2.13 4.72 32.58
C GLU A 9 1.28 4.82 31.35
N SER A 10 0.56 5.91 31.19
CA SER A 10 -0.25 6.12 30.02
C SER A 10 0.58 6.13 28.76
N ALA A 11 1.73 6.75 28.82
CA ALA A 11 2.61 6.82 27.66
C ALA A 11 3.07 5.43 27.20
N VAL A 12 3.37 4.56 28.14
CA VAL A 12 3.79 3.20 27.81
C VAL A 12 2.67 2.42 27.17
N SER A 13 1.47 2.52 27.70
CA SER A 13 0.31 1.84 27.12
C SER A 13 0.02 2.34 25.73
N THR A 14 0.11 3.63 25.52
CA THR A 14 -0.17 4.20 24.22
C THR A 14 0.83 3.69 23.18
N ARG A 15 2.08 3.58 23.57
CA ARG A 15 3.08 3.11 22.63
C ARG A 15 2.84 1.67 22.24
N ALA A 16 2.47 0.81 23.17
CA ALA A 16 2.18 -0.57 22.85
C ALA A 16 0.99 -0.68 21.92
N ALA A 17 -0.04 0.12 22.14
CA ALA A 17 -1.21 0.14 21.26
C ALA A 17 -0.86 0.65 19.89
N ALA A 18 0.01 1.66 19.80
CA ALA A 18 0.37 2.26 18.51
C ALA A 18 1.07 1.29 17.59
N THR A 19 1.69 0.24 18.11
CA THR A 19 2.34 -0.76 17.27
C THR A 19 1.38 -1.43 16.31
N HIS A 20 0.10 -1.50 16.67
CA HIS A 20 -0.91 -2.16 15.87
C HIS A 20 -2.01 -1.21 15.40
N SER A 21 -1.72 0.10 15.44
CA SER A 21 -2.75 1.09 15.11
C SER A 21 -2.86 1.36 13.61
N GLY A 22 -1.92 0.88 12.83
CA GLY A 22 -1.93 1.09 11.38
C GLY A 22 -2.83 0.13 10.66
N GLY A 23 -2.95 0.33 9.36
CA GLY A 23 -3.63 -0.58 8.46
C GLY A 23 -2.63 -1.17 7.49
N ARG A 24 -2.97 -2.32 6.95
CA ARG A 24 -2.08 -3.05 6.05
C ARG A 24 -2.45 -2.76 4.60
N LEU A 25 -1.48 -2.40 3.80
CA LEU A 25 -1.68 -2.19 2.37
C LEU A 25 -0.89 -3.21 1.58
N ILE A 26 -1.58 -3.92 0.71
CA ILE A 26 -0.98 -4.90 -0.19
C ILE A 26 -1.29 -4.45 -1.61
N VAL A 27 -0.23 -4.29 -2.43
CA VAL A 27 -0.39 -3.97 -3.84
C VAL A 27 0.22 -5.11 -4.63
N VAL A 28 -0.64 -5.76 -5.42
CA VAL A 28 -0.28 -6.92 -6.23
C VAL A 28 -0.16 -6.46 -7.67
N ARG A 29 0.84 -6.98 -8.34
CA ARG A 29 1.03 -6.74 -9.76
C ARG A 29 0.36 -7.88 -10.53
N SER A 30 -0.46 -7.53 -11.52
CA SER A 30 -1.10 -8.53 -12.34
C SER A 30 -0.05 -9.41 -13.03
N PRO A 31 -0.26 -10.73 -13.13
CA PRO A 31 0.69 -11.61 -13.83
C PRO A 31 0.87 -11.23 -15.30
N THR A 32 -0.13 -10.57 -15.89
CA THR A 32 -0.09 -10.19 -17.29
C THR A 32 0.44 -8.78 -17.52
N PHE A 33 1.02 -8.17 -16.48
CA PHE A 33 1.49 -6.78 -16.57
C PHE A 33 2.66 -6.62 -17.55
N GLY A 34 3.48 -7.66 -17.73
CA GLY A 34 4.63 -7.65 -18.61
C GLY A 34 5.87 -8.12 -17.85
N TRP A 35 6.58 -9.10 -18.39
CA TRP A 35 7.67 -9.75 -17.67
C TRP A 35 8.82 -8.81 -17.33
N ASN A 36 9.02 -7.78 -18.13
CA ASN A 36 10.12 -6.83 -17.92
C ASN A 36 9.64 -5.46 -17.44
N ILE A 37 8.42 -5.36 -16.96
CA ILE A 37 7.85 -4.11 -16.50
C ILE A 37 7.50 -4.24 -15.02
N ALA A 38 7.95 -3.28 -14.23
CA ALA A 38 7.61 -3.23 -12.81
C ALA A 38 6.45 -2.26 -12.60
N LEU A 39 5.69 -2.51 -11.55
CA LEU A 39 4.66 -1.60 -11.08
C LEU A 39 5.30 -0.69 -10.03
N ASN A 40 5.48 0.57 -10.36
CA ASN A 40 6.01 1.54 -9.41
C ASN A 40 4.89 1.97 -8.47
N VAL A 41 5.15 1.87 -7.19
CA VAL A 41 4.18 2.21 -6.14
C VAL A 41 4.69 3.43 -5.38
N LYS A 42 3.86 4.46 -5.33
CA LYS A 42 4.14 5.65 -4.54
C LYS A 42 3.07 5.84 -3.48
N ILE A 43 3.50 6.22 -2.31
CA ILE A 43 2.60 6.61 -1.22
C ILE A 43 2.90 8.05 -0.88
N ASP A 44 1.89 8.90 -0.95
CA ASP A 44 2.01 10.33 -0.63
C ASP A 44 3.16 10.97 -1.40
N GLY A 45 3.28 10.62 -2.68
CA GLY A 45 4.27 11.20 -3.57
C GLY A 45 5.65 10.59 -3.52
N ARG A 46 5.87 9.58 -2.70
CA ARG A 46 7.17 8.92 -2.53
C ARG A 46 7.16 7.52 -3.07
N THR A 47 8.13 7.16 -3.89
CA THR A 47 8.30 5.78 -4.32
C THR A 47 8.65 4.89 -3.14
N VAL A 48 7.84 3.87 -2.90
CA VAL A 48 8.08 2.91 -1.84
C VAL A 48 8.45 1.53 -2.38
N ALA A 49 8.13 1.24 -3.64
CA ALA A 49 8.47 -0.04 -4.23
C ALA A 49 8.37 0.00 -5.75
N ASN A 50 9.13 -0.89 -6.38
CA ASN A 50 8.94 -1.29 -7.77
C ASN A 50 8.60 -2.76 -7.73
N VAL A 51 7.35 -3.11 -7.98
CA VAL A 51 6.86 -4.47 -7.84
C VAL A 51 7.12 -5.21 -9.14
N VAL A 52 8.07 -6.12 -9.11
CA VAL A 52 8.41 -6.95 -10.26
C VAL A 52 7.61 -8.24 -10.24
N GLN A 53 7.75 -9.03 -11.30
CA GLN A 53 7.03 -10.29 -11.43
C GLN A 53 7.30 -11.20 -10.22
N GLY A 54 6.24 -11.77 -9.66
CA GLY A 54 6.34 -12.65 -8.52
C GLY A 54 6.47 -11.97 -7.18
N ARG A 55 6.41 -10.65 -7.14
CA ARG A 55 6.53 -9.87 -5.91
C ARG A 55 5.26 -9.07 -5.66
N ARG A 56 5.17 -8.50 -4.46
CA ARG A 56 4.10 -7.60 -4.09
C ARG A 56 4.62 -6.62 -3.04
N TYR A 57 3.94 -5.49 -2.94
CA TYR A 57 4.16 -4.54 -1.85
C TYR A 57 3.24 -4.93 -0.71
N ASP A 58 3.75 -4.97 0.51
CA ASP A 58 2.99 -5.43 1.66
C ASP A 58 3.57 -4.77 2.92
N HIS A 59 2.94 -3.67 3.33
CA HIS A 59 3.42 -2.91 4.47
C HIS A 59 2.26 -2.28 5.23
N PHE A 60 2.51 -1.96 6.49
CA PHE A 60 1.56 -1.20 7.29
C PHE A 60 1.77 0.28 7.03
N LEU A 61 0.66 1.01 6.98
CA LEU A 61 0.65 2.47 6.88
C LEU A 61 0.00 3.06 8.11
N PRO A 62 0.39 4.28 8.50
CA PRO A 62 -0.30 4.98 9.58
C PRO A 62 -1.76 5.21 9.25
N VAL A 63 -2.58 5.26 10.28
CA VAL A 63 -3.99 5.61 10.15
C VAL A 63 -4.11 7.01 9.55
N GLY A 64 -5.07 7.16 8.66
CA GLY A 64 -5.36 8.47 8.05
C GLY A 64 -5.43 8.38 6.54
N ARG A 65 -5.45 9.55 5.93
CA ARG A 65 -5.60 9.69 4.49
C ARG A 65 -4.24 9.61 3.82
N HIS A 66 -4.14 8.74 2.82
CA HIS A 66 -2.94 8.59 1.99
C HIS A 66 -3.33 8.58 0.53
N VAL A 67 -2.39 8.91 -0.33
CA VAL A 67 -2.59 8.84 -1.78
C VAL A 67 -1.69 7.75 -2.33
N LEU A 68 -2.30 6.76 -2.94
CA LEU A 68 -1.61 5.66 -3.60
C LEU A 68 -1.53 5.96 -5.09
N THR A 69 -0.32 5.99 -5.64
CA THR A 69 -0.08 6.28 -7.04
C THR A 69 0.73 5.15 -7.66
N VAL A 70 0.34 4.71 -8.83
CA VAL A 70 1.05 3.64 -9.54
C VAL A 70 1.34 4.04 -10.97
N THR A 71 2.49 3.57 -11.48
CA THR A 71 2.87 3.71 -12.87
C THR A 71 3.64 2.46 -13.31
N ALA A 72 3.82 2.32 -14.60
CA ALA A 72 4.68 1.28 -15.15
C ALA A 72 6.12 1.80 -15.23
N VAL A 73 7.09 0.93 -14.97
CA VAL A 73 8.52 1.28 -15.08
C VAL A 73 9.25 0.15 -15.77
N PRO A 74 9.91 0.40 -16.89
CA PRO A 74 10.00 1.66 -17.61
C PRO A 74 8.67 2.06 -18.22
N ASN A 75 8.44 3.35 -18.33
CA ASN A 75 7.18 3.84 -18.88
C ASN A 75 7.33 4.06 -20.38
N SER A 76 7.46 2.95 -21.10
CA SER A 76 7.72 2.97 -22.55
C SER A 76 6.56 3.49 -23.35
N TYR A 77 5.36 3.46 -22.78
CA TYR A 77 4.15 3.86 -23.48
C TYR A 77 3.66 5.23 -23.05
N TYR A 78 4.40 5.91 -22.22
CA TYR A 78 4.06 7.23 -21.71
C TYR A 78 2.69 7.25 -21.03
N SER A 79 2.37 6.18 -20.32
CA SER A 79 1.11 6.12 -19.58
C SER A 79 1.15 7.08 -18.40
N GLU A 80 0.00 7.64 -18.08
CA GLU A 80 -0.11 8.55 -16.97
C GLU A 80 -0.22 7.82 -15.64
N PRO A 81 0.28 8.39 -14.55
CA PRO A 81 0.10 7.79 -13.23
C PRO A 81 -1.37 7.70 -12.88
N THR A 82 -1.72 6.66 -12.16
CA THR A 82 -3.06 6.49 -11.62
C THR A 82 -3.00 6.61 -10.12
N SER A 83 -3.86 7.48 -9.57
CA SER A 83 -3.87 7.73 -8.13
C SER A 83 -5.24 7.41 -7.54
N THR A 84 -5.22 6.91 -6.31
CA THR A 84 -6.44 6.72 -5.54
C THR A 84 -6.19 7.14 -4.10
N VAL A 85 -7.24 7.66 -3.46
CA VAL A 85 -7.16 8.06 -2.06
C VAL A 85 -7.50 6.86 -1.20
N LEU A 86 -6.67 6.62 -0.20
CA LEU A 86 -6.88 5.58 0.80
C LEU A 86 -7.15 6.23 2.14
N ASN A 87 -8.20 5.78 2.80
CA ASN A 87 -8.44 6.17 4.18
C ASN A 87 -8.12 4.96 5.04
N ILE A 88 -6.93 4.96 5.60
CA ILE A 88 -6.42 3.82 6.36
C ILE A 88 -7.03 3.82 7.74
N ARG A 89 -7.66 2.71 8.11
CA ARG A 89 -8.28 2.50 9.42
C ARG A 89 -7.49 1.47 10.20
N PRO A 90 -7.53 1.54 11.52
CA PRO A 90 -6.78 0.60 12.35
C PRO A 90 -7.21 -0.84 12.11
N GLY A 91 -6.25 -1.73 11.95
CA GLY A 91 -6.50 -3.15 11.85
C GLY A 91 -7.10 -3.62 10.53
N GLN A 92 -7.31 -2.74 9.57
CA GLN A 92 -7.89 -3.12 8.29
C GLN A 92 -6.79 -3.49 7.29
N THR A 93 -7.14 -4.34 6.35
CA THR A 93 -6.25 -4.71 5.25
C THR A 93 -6.87 -4.28 3.93
N TYR A 94 -6.06 -3.64 3.10
CA TYR A 94 -6.46 -3.11 1.81
C TYR A 94 -5.62 -3.79 0.74
N VAL A 95 -6.27 -4.38 -0.26
CA VAL A 95 -5.58 -5.10 -1.33
C VAL A 95 -5.99 -4.50 -2.66
N PHE A 96 -4.99 -4.13 -3.46
CA PHE A 96 -5.19 -3.61 -4.80
C PHE A 96 -4.35 -4.39 -5.78
N THR A 97 -4.89 -4.56 -6.98
CA THR A 97 -4.15 -5.13 -8.09
C THR A 97 -3.90 -4.06 -9.13
N GLY A 98 -2.64 -3.91 -9.52
CA GLY A 98 -2.26 -3.05 -10.63
C GLY A 98 -2.23 -3.83 -11.92
N SER A 99 -2.88 -3.32 -12.95
CA SER A 99 -2.96 -4.00 -14.24
C SER A 99 -3.13 -2.98 -15.35
N TRP A 100 -3.03 -3.45 -16.60
CA TRP A 100 -3.34 -2.63 -17.75
C TRP A 100 -4.83 -2.72 -18.05
N ASP A 101 -5.42 -1.61 -18.47
CA ASP A 101 -6.85 -1.60 -18.83
C ASP A 101 -7.07 -1.83 -20.31
N GLY A 102 -6.02 -2.18 -21.04
CA GLY A 102 -6.12 -2.43 -22.46
C GLY A 102 -5.94 -1.20 -23.33
N SER A 103 -5.88 -0.02 -22.72
CA SER A 103 -5.75 1.24 -23.46
C SER A 103 -4.50 1.98 -23.07
N ASN A 104 -3.47 1.29 -22.64
CA ASN A 104 -2.19 1.91 -22.32
C ASN A 104 -2.21 2.65 -20.98
N ARG A 105 -3.11 2.28 -20.12
CA ARG A 105 -3.25 2.90 -18.82
C ARG A 105 -3.12 1.85 -17.72
N VAL A 106 -2.39 2.18 -16.67
CA VAL A 106 -2.32 1.34 -15.50
C VAL A 106 -3.49 1.69 -14.60
N VAL A 107 -4.21 0.66 -14.13
CA VAL A 107 -5.35 0.86 -13.24
C VAL A 107 -5.15 0.07 -11.97
N LEU A 108 -5.77 0.56 -10.90
CA LEU A 108 -5.78 -0.10 -9.60
C LEU A 108 -7.19 -0.60 -9.33
N THR A 109 -7.30 -1.89 -9.05
CA THR A 109 -8.57 -2.51 -8.75
C THR A 109 -8.53 -3.07 -7.33
N PRO A 110 -9.49 -2.72 -6.46
CA PRO A 110 -9.59 -3.38 -5.16
C PRO A 110 -9.81 -4.87 -5.37
N SER A 111 -9.11 -5.70 -4.61
CA SER A 111 -9.13 -7.13 -4.86
C SER A 111 -8.89 -7.88 -3.56
N ALA A 112 -9.09 -9.19 -3.63
CA ALA A 112 -8.67 -10.11 -2.58
C ALA A 112 -7.40 -10.80 -3.04
N LEU A 113 -6.65 -11.36 -2.10
CA LEU A 113 -5.50 -12.16 -2.47
C LEU A 113 -5.95 -13.40 -3.22
N PRO A 114 -5.14 -13.88 -4.18
CA PRO A 114 -5.47 -15.12 -4.87
C PRO A 114 -5.62 -16.29 -3.90
N PRO A 115 -6.35 -17.33 -4.28
CA PRO A 115 -6.50 -18.51 -3.43
C PRO A 115 -5.13 -19.09 -3.05
N GLY A 116 -5.00 -19.51 -1.80
CA GLY A 116 -3.76 -20.07 -1.30
C GLY A 116 -2.78 -19.07 -0.75
N GLN A 117 -3.00 -17.77 -0.97
CA GLN A 117 -2.16 -16.72 -0.40
C GLN A 117 -2.78 -16.18 0.87
N ARG A 118 -1.93 -15.67 1.75
CA ARG A 118 -2.39 -15.13 3.03
C ARG A 118 -1.91 -13.70 3.20
N TYR A 119 -2.67 -12.98 3.98
CA TYR A 119 -2.29 -11.62 4.37
C TYR A 119 -1.10 -11.61 5.30
#